data_b323ece51151a6355bb15696e79546ba
#
_entry.id   b323ece51151a6355bb15696e79546ba
#
_cell.length_a   1.000
_cell.length_b   1.000
_cell.length_c   1.000
_cell.angle_alpha   90.00
_cell.angle_beta   90.00
_cell.angle_gamma   90.00
#
_symmetry.space_group_name_H-M   'P 1'
#
loop_
_entity.id
_entity.type
_entity.pdbx_description
1 polymer ?
#
loop_
_entity_poly.entity_id
_entity_poly.type
_entity_poly.pdbx_seq_one_letter_code
_entity_poly.pdbx_strand_id
1 'polypeptide(L)'
;FLEGPGVTGWAFYGTTSNTGDGIAMGMAAGAGLEKVGKSAARIIVPTLDKCNGMRIGSITPSVGSPHSIVVDNFGKRYEAETKVTDNPSRYFFYKAAVQFDINTLSYPRTPSWMIFDDQLFKSKPLVGLGISTVGYGLTKWSKDNTSALNSGLIVKADSIKELGEKIKHIEENKMRMVPDNLVQTVEQFNKFCDEKKDEAFGRRAVTLGRIDKGPFYAMPLVAGGPNTKGGLLFDGRHRVLTWEGKPIPRLYTVGEISSVLKFVYQGGGNLTECLVYGRSVGKEVAGLPNLKA
;
A
#
# COMPACT_ATOMS: atom_id res chain seq x y z
N PHE A 1 -12.11 7.48 0.91
CA PHE A 1 -13.20 7.85 1.81
C PHE A 1 -13.18 7.06 3.12
N LEU A 2 -13.24 5.73 3.08
CA LEU A 2 -13.35 4.88 4.27
C LEU A 2 -12.04 4.76 5.09
N GLU A 3 -10.88 4.95 4.47
CA GLU A 3 -9.57 4.87 5.14
C GLU A 3 -9.10 6.20 5.74
N GLY A 4 -9.83 7.28 5.46
CA GLY A 4 -9.53 8.62 5.95
C GLY A 4 -8.38 9.33 5.21
N PRO A 5 -8.02 10.54 5.64
CA PRO A 5 -7.06 11.40 4.92
C PRO A 5 -5.62 10.89 4.92
N GLY A 6 -5.26 9.95 5.81
CA GLY A 6 -3.93 9.35 5.85
C GLY A 6 -3.53 8.56 4.60
N VAL A 7 -4.52 8.21 3.76
CA VAL A 7 -4.31 7.51 2.49
C VAL A 7 -4.42 8.43 1.27
N THR A 8 -4.33 9.73 1.45
CA THR A 8 -4.30 10.68 0.34
C THR A 8 -3.21 10.27 -0.67
N GLY A 9 -3.58 10.25 -1.95
CA GLY A 9 -2.68 9.76 -3.00
C GLY A 9 -2.66 8.25 -3.18
N TRP A 10 -3.66 7.53 -2.61
CA TRP A 10 -3.81 6.08 -2.79
C TRP A 10 -3.62 5.65 -4.24
N ALA A 11 -2.86 4.57 -4.42
CA ALA A 11 -2.68 3.94 -5.71
C ALA A 11 -3.18 2.49 -5.68
N PHE A 12 -3.75 2.05 -6.81
CA PHE A 12 -4.26 0.69 -6.94
C PHE A 12 -3.30 -0.16 -7.77
N TYR A 13 -3.09 -1.40 -7.36
CA TYR A 13 -2.50 -2.43 -8.22
C TYR A 13 -3.48 -3.60 -8.45
N GLY A 14 -4.76 -3.40 -8.14
CA GLY A 14 -5.89 -4.25 -8.50
C GLY A 14 -6.64 -3.74 -9.72
N THR A 15 -7.83 -4.30 -9.97
CA THR A 15 -8.69 -3.84 -11.06
C THR A 15 -9.30 -2.46 -10.77
N THR A 16 -9.29 -1.58 -11.76
CA THR A 16 -9.91 -0.25 -11.69
C THR A 16 -11.43 -0.28 -11.94
N SER A 17 -11.98 -1.45 -12.26
CA SER A 17 -13.43 -1.64 -12.41
C SER A 17 -14.18 -1.91 -11.10
N ASN A 18 -13.45 -2.06 -9.98
CA ASN A 18 -14.06 -2.16 -8.65
C ASN A 18 -14.41 -0.78 -8.12
N THR A 19 -15.60 -0.30 -8.44
CA THR A 19 -16.08 1.07 -8.15
C THR A 19 -16.96 1.15 -6.91
N GLY A 20 -17.24 0.01 -6.25
CA GLY A 20 -18.06 -0.03 -5.03
C GLY A 20 -19.56 -0.20 -5.31
N ASP A 21 -19.95 -0.56 -6.52
CA ASP A 21 -21.35 -0.67 -6.94
C ASP A 21 -22.18 -1.62 -6.06
N GLY A 22 -21.59 -2.75 -5.65
CA GLY A 22 -22.25 -3.69 -4.75
C GLY A 22 -22.56 -3.09 -3.38
N ILE A 23 -21.69 -2.22 -2.86
CA ILE A 23 -21.93 -1.48 -1.60
C ILE A 23 -23.05 -0.46 -1.82
N ALA A 24 -23.00 0.31 -2.89
CA ALA A 24 -24.02 1.31 -3.20
C ALA A 24 -25.42 0.67 -3.39
N MET A 25 -25.49 -0.44 -4.11
CA MET A 25 -26.73 -1.21 -4.31
C MET A 25 -27.28 -1.75 -2.98
N GLY A 26 -26.41 -2.32 -2.14
CA GLY A 26 -26.80 -2.82 -0.82
C GLY A 26 -27.33 -1.72 0.09
N MET A 27 -26.65 -0.58 0.13
CA MET A 27 -27.10 0.59 0.90
C MET A 27 -28.44 1.14 0.39
N ALA A 28 -28.65 1.19 -0.93
CA ALA A 28 -29.92 1.57 -1.51
C ALA A 28 -31.07 0.61 -1.13
N ALA A 29 -30.76 -0.65 -0.88
CA ALA A 29 -31.69 -1.65 -0.36
C ALA A 29 -31.88 -1.59 1.17
N GLY A 30 -31.24 -0.66 1.87
CA GLY A 30 -31.33 -0.49 3.31
C GLY A 30 -30.28 -1.24 4.14
N ALA A 31 -29.22 -1.75 3.51
CA ALA A 31 -28.15 -2.47 4.21
C ALA A 31 -27.34 -1.56 5.14
N GLY A 32 -27.00 -2.11 6.31
CA GLY A 32 -25.95 -1.58 7.15
C GLY A 32 -24.55 -1.90 6.59
N LEU A 33 -23.52 -1.24 7.12
CA LEU A 33 -22.13 -1.48 6.76
C LEU A 33 -21.36 -1.99 7.97
N GLU A 34 -20.34 -2.82 7.72
CA GLU A 34 -19.40 -3.25 8.77
C GLU A 34 -17.95 -3.27 8.26
N LYS A 35 -17.02 -3.23 9.19
CA LYS A 35 -15.57 -3.32 8.96
C LYS A 35 -15.02 -2.26 7.98
N VAL A 36 -15.75 -1.19 7.78
CA VAL A 36 -15.31 -0.05 6.96
C VAL A 36 -14.02 0.54 7.51
N GLY A 37 -13.17 1.07 6.65
CA GLY A 37 -11.86 1.57 7.05
C GLY A 37 -10.80 0.47 7.23
N LYS A 38 -11.02 -0.71 6.69
CA LYS A 38 -10.05 -1.81 6.65
C LYS A 38 -9.60 -2.05 5.23
N SER A 39 -8.30 -2.26 5.06
CA SER A 39 -7.72 -2.55 3.74
C SER A 39 -6.57 -3.54 3.85
N ALA A 40 -6.34 -4.28 2.78
CA ALA A 40 -5.13 -5.06 2.60
C ALA A 40 -4.06 -4.18 1.95
N ALA A 41 -3.65 -3.14 2.68
CA ALA A 41 -2.81 -2.07 2.17
C ALA A 41 -1.33 -2.28 2.44
N ARG A 42 -0.53 -1.61 1.62
CA ARG A 42 0.94 -1.53 1.71
C ARG A 42 1.37 -0.11 1.38
N ILE A 43 2.64 0.15 1.48
CA ILE A 43 3.25 1.23 0.71
C ILE A 43 3.72 0.65 -0.63
N ILE A 44 3.43 1.35 -1.69
CA ILE A 44 3.70 0.94 -3.08
C ILE A 44 4.25 2.10 -3.90
N VAL A 45 4.88 1.78 -5.02
CA VAL A 45 5.35 2.80 -5.96
C VAL A 45 4.16 3.26 -6.80
N PRO A 46 3.80 4.55 -6.78
CA PRO A 46 2.81 5.08 -7.72
C PRO A 46 3.41 5.10 -9.12
N THR A 47 2.58 4.90 -10.13
CA THR A 47 2.97 5.17 -11.52
C THR A 47 2.49 6.56 -11.93
N LEU A 48 3.07 7.10 -12.99
CA LEU A 48 2.60 8.37 -13.58
C LEU A 48 1.27 8.18 -14.33
N ASP A 49 1.00 6.95 -14.74
CA ASP A 49 -0.21 6.61 -15.49
C ASP A 49 -1.43 6.54 -14.57
N LYS A 50 -2.57 6.93 -15.14
CA LYS A 50 -3.89 6.78 -14.52
C LYS A 50 -4.76 5.88 -15.38
N CYS A 51 -5.61 5.08 -14.75
CA CYS A 51 -6.63 4.30 -15.43
C CYS A 51 -8.00 4.69 -14.89
N ASN A 52 -8.89 5.13 -15.76
CA ASN A 52 -10.21 5.65 -15.38
C ASN A 52 -10.13 6.75 -14.28
N GLY A 53 -9.14 7.63 -14.38
CA GLY A 53 -8.89 8.69 -13.40
C GLY A 53 -8.23 8.24 -12.09
N MET A 54 -8.10 6.94 -11.85
CA MET A 54 -7.48 6.38 -10.65
C MET A 54 -5.97 6.26 -10.81
N ARG A 55 -5.22 6.58 -9.76
CA ARG A 55 -3.77 6.38 -9.70
C ARG A 55 -3.47 4.89 -9.59
N ILE A 56 -2.58 4.41 -10.43
CA ILE A 56 -2.12 3.02 -10.44
C ILE A 56 -0.78 2.95 -9.74
N GLY A 57 -0.47 1.82 -9.15
CA GLY A 57 0.81 1.58 -8.50
C GLY A 57 1.31 0.16 -8.66
N SER A 58 2.56 -0.04 -8.34
CA SER A 58 3.23 -1.34 -8.37
C SER A 58 3.81 -1.71 -7.02
N ILE A 59 3.77 -3.00 -6.70
CA ILE A 59 4.43 -3.51 -5.51
C ILE A 59 5.95 -3.36 -5.71
N THR A 60 6.62 -2.84 -4.69
CA THR A 60 8.08 -2.81 -4.66
C THR A 60 8.62 -3.83 -3.65
N PRO A 61 9.21 -4.93 -4.13
CA PRO A 61 9.90 -5.88 -3.26
C PRO A 61 11.27 -5.35 -2.79
N SER A 62 11.67 -4.17 -3.26
CA SER A 62 12.97 -3.58 -2.96
C SER A 62 13.00 -2.80 -1.64
N VAL A 63 11.84 -2.44 -1.07
CA VAL A 63 11.79 -1.86 0.27
C VAL A 63 12.30 -2.87 1.30
N GLY A 64 13.27 -2.46 2.12
CA GLY A 64 13.96 -3.32 3.06
C GLY A 64 15.11 -4.13 2.46
N SER A 65 15.45 -3.93 1.18
CA SER A 65 16.69 -4.47 0.58
C SER A 65 17.92 -3.74 1.12
N PRO A 66 19.11 -4.38 1.11
CA PRO A 66 20.36 -3.67 1.36
C PRO A 66 20.50 -2.42 0.46
N HIS A 67 21.28 -1.44 0.91
CA HIS A 67 21.53 -0.19 0.19
C HIS A 67 20.29 0.69 -0.01
N SER A 68 19.28 0.55 0.89
CA SER A 68 18.08 1.41 0.87
C SER A 68 17.51 1.64 2.26
N ILE A 69 16.86 2.80 2.42
CA ILE A 69 16.01 3.17 3.57
C ILE A 69 14.72 3.81 3.07
N VAL A 70 13.74 3.91 3.95
CA VAL A 70 12.51 4.69 3.71
C VAL A 70 12.44 5.83 4.72
N VAL A 71 12.23 7.04 4.22
CA VAL A 71 12.11 8.25 5.03
C VAL A 71 10.76 8.93 4.81
N ASP A 72 10.36 9.73 5.79
CA ASP A 72 9.21 10.60 5.71
C ASP A 72 9.49 11.85 4.85
N ASN A 73 8.52 12.75 4.76
CA ASN A 73 8.64 14.01 4.03
C ASN A 73 9.67 14.98 4.62
N PHE A 74 10.17 14.75 5.82
CA PHE A 74 11.21 15.57 6.48
C PHE A 74 12.61 14.95 6.40
N GLY A 75 12.75 13.78 5.77
CA GLY A 75 14.03 13.08 5.62
C GLY A 75 14.40 12.17 6.79
N LYS A 76 13.44 11.74 7.61
CA LYS A 76 13.67 10.88 8.78
C LYS A 76 13.08 9.50 8.59
N ARG A 77 13.83 8.45 8.97
CA ARG A 77 13.29 7.09 9.10
C ARG A 77 12.22 7.05 10.20
N TYR A 78 11.24 6.18 10.08
CA TYR A 78 10.13 6.10 11.02
C TYR A 78 9.73 4.67 11.42
N GLU A 79 10.30 3.66 10.76
CA GLU A 79 10.05 2.24 11.07
C GLU A 79 11.13 1.35 10.42
N ALA A 80 11.22 0.08 10.83
CA ALA A 80 12.05 -0.93 10.17
C ALA A 80 11.46 -1.30 8.80
N GLU A 81 12.21 -1.07 7.75
CA GLU A 81 11.76 -1.30 6.37
C GLU A 81 11.48 -2.78 6.07
N THR A 82 12.10 -3.71 6.79
CA THR A 82 11.85 -5.15 6.66
C THR A 82 10.44 -5.56 7.04
N LYS A 83 9.72 -4.74 7.79
CA LYS A 83 8.29 -4.94 8.08
C LYS A 83 7.37 -4.81 6.86
N VAL A 84 7.88 -4.35 5.73
CA VAL A 84 7.13 -4.34 4.46
C VAL A 84 6.97 -5.73 3.87
N THR A 85 8.01 -6.56 3.99
CA THR A 85 8.09 -7.90 3.37
C THR A 85 7.66 -9.02 4.29
N ASP A 86 7.80 -8.84 5.60
CA ASP A 86 7.47 -9.86 6.58
C ASP A 86 5.94 -9.94 6.77
N ASN A 87 5.38 -11.11 6.60
CA ASN A 87 3.97 -11.36 6.87
C ASN A 87 3.80 -11.84 8.32
N PRO A 88 2.95 -11.20 9.15
CA PRO A 88 2.02 -10.09 8.85
C PRO A 88 2.64 -8.69 8.96
N SER A 89 3.93 -8.58 9.24
CA SER A 89 4.62 -7.32 9.58
C SER A 89 4.51 -6.22 8.51
N ARG A 90 4.36 -6.56 7.24
CA ARG A 90 4.14 -5.61 6.14
C ARG A 90 2.98 -4.63 6.40
N TYR A 91 1.97 -5.04 7.17
CA TYR A 91 0.85 -4.17 7.53
C TYR A 91 1.22 -3.18 8.62
N PHE A 92 2.15 -3.53 9.49
CA PHE A 92 2.63 -2.61 10.51
C PHE A 92 3.39 -1.45 9.88
N PHE A 93 4.20 -1.70 8.86
CA PHE A 93 4.87 -0.62 8.13
C PHE A 93 3.85 0.32 7.47
N TYR A 94 2.81 -0.23 6.81
CA TYR A 94 1.72 0.57 6.28
C TYR A 94 1.02 1.38 7.36
N LYS A 95 0.70 0.78 8.50
CA LYS A 95 0.04 1.49 9.62
C LYS A 95 0.92 2.62 10.17
N ALA A 96 2.21 2.43 10.24
CA ALA A 96 3.14 3.50 10.60
C ALA A 96 3.14 4.63 9.55
N ALA A 97 3.08 4.29 8.26
CA ALA A 97 3.07 5.27 7.17
C ALA A 97 1.83 6.17 7.16
N VAL A 98 0.65 5.62 7.47
CA VAL A 98 -0.63 6.37 7.46
C VAL A 98 -1.01 6.99 8.81
N GLN A 99 -0.10 7.02 9.76
CA GLN A 99 -0.35 7.57 11.08
C GLN A 99 -0.33 9.10 11.04
N PHE A 100 -1.34 9.70 11.66
CA PHE A 100 -1.37 11.14 11.91
C PHE A 100 -0.30 11.52 12.95
N ASP A 101 0.43 12.57 12.67
CA ASP A 101 1.43 13.13 13.59
C ASP A 101 0.87 14.41 14.23
N ILE A 102 0.67 14.35 15.53
CA ILE A 102 0.14 15.46 16.31
C ILE A 102 1.09 16.67 16.39
N ASN A 103 2.40 16.45 16.25
CA ASN A 103 3.37 17.54 16.33
C ASN A 103 3.40 18.38 15.06
N THR A 104 3.20 17.74 13.91
CA THR A 104 3.15 18.40 12.60
C THR A 104 1.73 18.65 12.09
N LEU A 105 0.72 18.18 12.81
CA LEU A 105 -0.70 18.22 12.45
C LEU A 105 -0.93 17.72 11.02
N SER A 106 -0.25 16.66 10.64
CA SER A 106 -0.27 16.16 9.25
C SER A 106 -0.02 14.66 9.17
N TYR A 107 0.02 14.14 7.94
CA TYR A 107 0.47 12.79 7.61
C TYR A 107 1.85 12.87 6.92
N PRO A 108 2.95 12.97 7.68
CA PRO A 108 4.27 13.27 7.13
C PRO A 108 4.90 12.13 6.34
N ARG A 109 4.32 10.94 6.42
CA ARG A 109 4.86 9.69 5.83
C ARG A 109 4.12 9.27 4.55
N THR A 110 3.24 10.14 4.03
CA THR A 110 2.48 9.88 2.80
C THR A 110 2.53 11.12 1.88
N PRO A 111 3.35 11.09 0.82
CA PRO A 111 4.23 10.00 0.43
C PRO A 111 5.42 9.81 1.38
N SER A 112 5.97 8.59 1.43
CA SER A 112 7.32 8.33 1.91
C SER A 112 8.30 8.35 0.74
N TRP A 113 9.58 8.38 1.03
CA TRP A 113 10.63 8.37 0.02
C TRP A 113 11.58 7.20 0.27
N MET A 114 11.68 6.30 -0.70
CA MET A 114 12.71 5.27 -0.69
C MET A 114 14.00 5.89 -1.21
N ILE A 115 15.03 5.95 -0.36
CA ILE A 115 16.36 6.46 -0.69
C ILE A 115 17.27 5.26 -0.89
N PHE A 116 18.05 5.26 -1.95
CA PHE A 116 18.96 4.15 -2.30
C PHE A 116 20.12 4.63 -3.16
N ASP A 117 21.12 3.78 -3.32
CA ASP A 117 22.28 4.06 -4.13
C ASP A 117 22.37 3.24 -5.42
N ASP A 118 23.44 3.42 -6.15
CA ASP A 118 23.67 2.79 -7.45
C ASP A 118 23.79 1.25 -7.36
N GLN A 119 24.19 0.72 -6.21
CA GLN A 119 24.27 -0.72 -5.99
C GLN A 119 22.87 -1.36 -6.09
N LEU A 120 21.87 -0.78 -5.41
CA LEU A 120 20.51 -1.28 -5.50
C LEU A 120 19.90 -0.97 -6.88
N PHE A 121 20.12 0.26 -7.42
CA PHE A 121 19.57 0.66 -8.71
C PHE A 121 19.94 -0.33 -9.83
N LYS A 122 21.17 -0.80 -9.84
CA LYS A 122 21.71 -1.73 -10.87
C LYS A 122 21.45 -3.20 -10.56
N SER A 123 21.08 -3.55 -9.35
CA SER A 123 21.01 -4.97 -8.93
C SER A 123 19.82 -5.73 -9.52
N LYS A 124 18.68 -5.07 -9.66
CA LYS A 124 17.40 -5.70 -10.03
C LYS A 124 16.35 -4.65 -10.38
N PRO A 125 15.25 -5.06 -11.04
CA PRO A 125 14.06 -4.20 -11.13
C PRO A 125 13.55 -3.85 -9.73
N LEU A 126 13.27 -2.56 -9.48
CA LEU A 126 12.82 -2.06 -8.18
C LEU A 126 11.36 -2.39 -7.90
N VAL A 127 10.59 -2.72 -8.92
CA VAL A 127 9.20 -3.15 -8.82
C VAL A 127 9.03 -4.57 -9.35
N GLY A 128 7.98 -5.27 -8.90
CA GLY A 128 7.64 -6.58 -9.45
C GLY A 128 7.16 -6.47 -10.89
N LEU A 129 7.89 -7.05 -11.83
CA LEU A 129 7.48 -7.08 -13.24
C LEU A 129 6.39 -8.15 -13.45
N GLY A 130 5.31 -7.80 -14.10
CA GLY A 130 4.26 -8.70 -14.56
C GLY A 130 3.15 -9.05 -13.57
N ILE A 131 3.45 -9.31 -12.30
CA ILE A 131 2.43 -9.69 -11.29
C ILE A 131 1.94 -8.50 -10.47
N SER A 132 2.68 -7.41 -10.46
CA SER A 132 2.49 -6.29 -9.55
C SER A 132 1.53 -5.22 -10.05
N THR A 133 1.12 -5.31 -11.30
CA THR A 133 0.00 -4.56 -11.88
C THR A 133 -1.05 -5.57 -12.30
N VAL A 134 -1.87 -6.00 -11.36
CA VAL A 134 -2.87 -7.01 -11.60
C VAL A 134 -3.79 -6.57 -12.75
N GLY A 135 -3.61 -7.22 -13.88
CA GLY A 135 -4.58 -7.20 -14.96
C GLY A 135 -4.39 -6.15 -16.06
N TYR A 136 -3.42 -5.23 -16.02
CA TYR A 136 -3.45 -4.14 -17.00
C TYR A 136 -2.21 -3.96 -17.86
N GLY A 137 -1.05 -4.51 -17.49
CA GLY A 137 0.18 -4.28 -18.25
C GLY A 137 0.52 -2.79 -18.46
N LEU A 138 -0.07 -1.92 -17.63
CA LEU A 138 -0.06 -0.47 -17.80
C LEU A 138 1.24 0.18 -17.31
N THR A 139 2.02 -0.53 -16.51
CA THR A 139 3.28 -0.02 -16.02
C THR A 139 4.41 -0.53 -16.91
N LYS A 140 4.92 0.32 -17.77
CA LYS A 140 6.11 0.05 -18.55
C LYS A 140 7.35 0.31 -17.69
N TRP A 141 7.74 -0.66 -16.89
CA TRP A 141 8.96 -0.59 -16.09
C TRP A 141 10.06 -1.41 -16.78
N SER A 142 11.19 -0.79 -17.12
CA SER A 142 12.34 -1.49 -17.69
C SER A 142 13.09 -2.31 -16.64
N LYS A 143 13.70 -3.43 -17.05
CA LYS A 143 14.45 -4.31 -16.14
C LYS A 143 15.61 -3.61 -15.44
N ASP A 144 16.17 -2.58 -16.05
CA ASP A 144 17.30 -1.78 -15.60
C ASP A 144 16.89 -0.48 -14.87
N ASN A 145 15.58 -0.29 -14.63
CA ASN A 145 14.99 0.87 -13.99
C ASN A 145 15.10 2.20 -14.77
N THR A 146 15.71 2.22 -15.95
CA THR A 146 15.94 3.46 -16.73
C THR A 146 14.63 4.11 -17.18
N SER A 147 13.59 3.34 -17.46
CA SER A 147 12.28 3.90 -17.81
C SER A 147 11.68 4.77 -16.70
N ALA A 148 11.83 4.35 -15.44
CA ALA A 148 11.34 5.10 -14.29
C ALA A 148 12.20 6.35 -14.00
N LEU A 149 13.50 6.26 -14.25
CA LEU A 149 14.40 7.41 -14.17
C LEU A 149 14.07 8.45 -15.26
N ASN A 150 13.91 8.01 -16.50
CA ASN A 150 13.62 8.90 -17.64
C ASN A 150 12.24 9.55 -17.55
N SER A 151 11.28 8.90 -16.90
CA SER A 151 9.96 9.47 -16.65
C SER A 151 9.92 10.48 -15.49
N GLY A 152 11.00 10.62 -14.72
CA GLY A 152 11.07 11.48 -13.53
C GLY A 152 10.45 10.86 -12.27
N LEU A 153 9.97 9.61 -12.32
CA LEU A 153 9.46 8.91 -11.15
C LEU A 153 10.58 8.58 -10.15
N ILE A 154 11.76 8.25 -10.65
CA ILE A 154 12.99 8.14 -9.86
C ILE A 154 13.79 9.43 -10.04
N VAL A 155 14.14 10.05 -8.93
CA VAL A 155 15.01 11.21 -8.88
C VAL A 155 16.45 10.76 -8.66
N LYS A 156 17.40 11.39 -9.34
CA LYS A 156 18.84 11.09 -9.26
C LYS A 156 19.63 12.32 -8.84
N ALA A 157 20.65 12.12 -8.00
CA ALA A 157 21.59 13.16 -7.59
C ALA A 157 22.98 12.57 -7.32
N ASP A 158 24.02 13.42 -7.32
CA ASP A 158 25.38 13.00 -7.05
C ASP A 158 25.73 12.98 -5.56
N SER A 159 24.90 13.62 -4.72
CA SER A 159 25.01 13.58 -3.26
C SER A 159 23.64 13.42 -2.59
N ILE A 160 23.66 12.93 -1.33
CA ILE A 160 22.45 12.82 -0.49
C ILE A 160 21.82 14.20 -0.24
N LYS A 161 22.65 15.24 -0.03
CA LYS A 161 22.16 16.60 0.19
C LYS A 161 21.43 17.13 -1.04
N GLU A 162 22.02 16.99 -2.21
CA GLU A 162 21.42 17.36 -3.50
C GLU A 162 20.12 16.57 -3.76
N LEU A 163 20.11 15.28 -3.41
CA LEU A 163 18.91 14.45 -3.51
C LEU A 163 17.79 15.01 -2.64
N GLY A 164 18.09 15.41 -1.42
CA GLY A 164 17.14 16.07 -0.50
C GLY A 164 16.59 17.36 -1.07
N GLU A 165 17.42 18.20 -1.68
CA GLU A 165 16.98 19.44 -2.34
C GLU A 165 16.05 19.13 -3.53
N LYS A 166 16.38 18.14 -4.35
CA LYS A 166 15.51 17.74 -5.47
C LYS A 166 14.16 17.22 -4.98
N ILE A 167 14.12 16.37 -3.94
CA ILE A 167 12.86 15.87 -3.35
C ILE A 167 12.01 17.03 -2.81
N LYS A 168 12.62 18.01 -2.15
CA LYS A 168 11.96 19.18 -1.59
C LYS A 168 11.11 19.91 -2.61
N HIS A 169 11.58 20.00 -3.86
CA HIS A 169 10.90 20.69 -4.95
C HIS A 169 9.87 19.83 -5.71
N ILE A 170 9.68 18.58 -5.33
CA ILE A 170 8.59 17.74 -5.87
C ILE A 170 7.27 18.17 -5.21
N GLU A 171 6.22 18.34 -6.02
CA GLU A 171 4.92 18.84 -5.57
C GLU A 171 4.35 18.04 -4.38
N GLU A 172 4.45 16.72 -4.42
CA GLU A 172 3.94 15.85 -3.35
C GLU A 172 4.70 16.00 -2.02
N ASN A 173 5.93 16.46 -2.04
CA ASN A 173 6.71 16.76 -0.82
C ASN A 173 6.26 18.08 -0.15
N LYS A 174 5.67 19.00 -0.91
CA LYS A 174 5.18 20.30 -0.39
C LYS A 174 6.25 21.11 0.35
N MET A 175 7.47 21.11 -0.16
CA MET A 175 8.63 21.81 0.43
C MET A 175 9.02 21.38 1.86
N ARG A 176 8.63 20.19 2.28
CA ARG A 176 8.85 19.69 3.66
C ARG A 176 10.20 19.03 3.87
N MET A 177 10.85 18.51 2.83
CA MET A 177 12.14 17.85 2.95
C MET A 177 13.18 18.80 3.54
N VAL A 178 13.87 18.31 4.57
CA VAL A 178 15.01 18.97 5.19
C VAL A 178 16.27 18.20 4.75
N PRO A 179 17.06 18.70 3.79
CA PRO A 179 18.18 17.97 3.22
C PRO A 179 19.22 17.53 4.25
N ASP A 180 19.48 18.37 5.26
CA ASP A 180 20.43 18.02 6.33
C ASP A 180 19.90 16.88 7.22
N ASN A 181 18.59 16.77 7.46
CA ASN A 181 18.01 15.60 8.11
C ASN A 181 18.24 14.33 7.30
N LEU A 182 18.07 14.41 5.98
CA LEU A 182 18.30 13.26 5.10
C LEU A 182 19.75 12.80 5.15
N VAL A 183 20.71 13.74 5.13
CA VAL A 183 22.15 13.44 5.29
C VAL A 183 22.40 12.73 6.62
N GLN A 184 21.95 13.31 7.73
CA GLN A 184 22.12 12.72 9.07
C GLN A 184 21.49 11.32 9.17
N THR A 185 20.30 11.13 8.55
CA THR A 185 19.61 9.85 8.55
C THR A 185 20.40 8.78 7.81
N VAL A 186 20.98 9.11 6.66
CA VAL A 186 21.80 8.16 5.88
C VAL A 186 23.12 7.86 6.62
N GLU A 187 23.76 8.86 7.19
CA GLU A 187 24.99 8.68 7.99
C GLU A 187 24.73 7.77 9.19
N GLN A 188 23.65 8.01 9.93
CA GLN A 188 23.26 7.16 11.06
C GLN A 188 22.96 5.72 10.62
N PHE A 189 22.23 5.55 9.52
CA PHE A 189 21.97 4.22 8.97
C PHE A 189 23.25 3.51 8.55
N ASN A 190 24.21 4.22 7.96
CA ASN A 190 25.50 3.65 7.58
C ASN A 190 26.31 3.19 8.80
N LYS A 191 26.23 3.90 9.95
CA LYS A 191 26.82 3.41 11.22
C LYS A 191 26.17 2.11 11.67
N PHE A 192 24.84 2.01 11.63
CA PHE A 192 24.15 0.77 11.95
C PHE A 192 24.54 -0.39 11.03
N CYS A 193 24.85 -0.11 9.76
CA CYS A 193 25.38 -1.12 8.83
C CYS A 193 26.76 -1.63 9.26
N ASP A 194 27.66 -0.73 9.70
CA ASP A 194 28.99 -1.07 10.18
C ASP A 194 28.93 -1.91 11.46
N GLU A 195 28.03 -1.55 12.37
CA GLU A 195 27.76 -2.23 13.63
C GLU A 195 26.92 -3.52 13.47
N LYS A 196 26.39 -3.78 12.27
CA LYS A 196 25.46 -4.89 11.96
C LYS A 196 24.23 -4.92 12.89
N LYS A 197 23.82 -3.75 13.38
CA LYS A 197 22.71 -3.60 14.33
C LYS A 197 21.99 -2.29 14.11
N ASP A 198 20.72 -2.34 13.75
CA ASP A 198 19.85 -1.15 13.70
C ASP A 198 19.23 -0.90 15.08
N GLU A 199 19.84 -0.02 15.85
CA GLU A 199 19.37 0.31 17.19
C GLU A 199 18.10 1.17 17.20
N ALA A 200 17.80 1.86 16.10
CA ALA A 200 16.64 2.74 16.04
C ALA A 200 15.32 1.98 15.85
N PHE A 201 15.31 0.96 14.98
CA PHE A 201 14.07 0.27 14.60
C PHE A 201 14.20 -1.26 14.57
N GLY A 202 15.38 -1.81 14.83
CA GLY A 202 15.59 -3.26 14.86
C GLY A 202 15.49 -3.92 13.49
N ARG A 203 15.87 -3.25 12.40
CA ARG A 203 15.91 -3.84 11.08
C ARG A 203 16.89 -5.02 11.05
N ARG A 204 16.50 -6.10 10.37
CA ARG A 204 17.29 -7.34 10.33
C ARG A 204 18.69 -7.11 9.77
N ALA A 205 19.72 -7.62 10.49
CA ALA A 205 21.12 -7.42 10.16
C ALA A 205 21.49 -7.83 8.72
N VAL A 206 20.91 -8.94 8.22
CA VAL A 206 21.17 -9.44 6.84
C VAL A 206 20.73 -8.45 5.75
N THR A 207 19.92 -7.46 6.08
CA THR A 207 19.43 -6.44 5.15
C THR A 207 20.13 -5.09 5.33
N LEU A 208 21.08 -4.99 6.26
CA LEU A 208 21.87 -3.79 6.45
C LEU A 208 22.97 -3.73 5.38
N GLY A 209 22.89 -2.73 4.52
CA GLY A 209 23.88 -2.43 3.49
C GLY A 209 24.00 -0.94 3.34
N ARG A 210 25.23 -0.42 3.40
CA ARG A 210 25.52 1.03 3.36
C ARG A 210 24.96 1.67 2.11
N ILE A 211 24.52 2.90 2.24
CA ILE A 211 24.14 3.79 1.13
C ILE A 211 25.30 4.75 0.93
N ASP A 212 26.30 4.36 0.14
CA ASP A 212 27.54 5.09 -0.01
C ASP A 212 28.15 5.04 -1.43
N LYS A 213 27.51 4.36 -2.38
CA LYS A 213 27.95 4.29 -3.77
C LYS A 213 27.06 5.13 -4.67
N GLY A 214 27.45 6.37 -4.87
CA GLY A 214 26.74 7.27 -5.78
C GLY A 214 26.74 6.80 -7.24
N PRO A 215 25.84 7.33 -8.07
CA PRO A 215 24.83 8.30 -7.74
C PRO A 215 23.75 7.75 -6.80
N PHE A 216 23.03 8.68 -6.14
CA PHE A 216 21.95 8.38 -5.20
C PHE A 216 20.59 8.64 -5.82
N TYR A 217 19.60 7.90 -5.36
CA TYR A 217 18.27 7.92 -5.95
C TYR A 217 17.18 8.02 -4.89
N ALA A 218 16.05 8.60 -5.29
CA ALA A 218 14.82 8.61 -4.50
C ALA A 218 13.63 8.20 -5.34
N MET A 219 12.72 7.46 -4.74
CA MET A 219 11.48 7.01 -5.35
C MET A 219 10.32 7.23 -4.38
N PRO A 220 9.19 7.85 -4.79
CA PRO A 220 8.05 8.04 -3.92
C PRO A 220 7.36 6.71 -3.61
N LEU A 221 6.87 6.60 -2.38
CA LEU A 221 6.04 5.50 -1.92
C LEU A 221 4.74 6.06 -1.36
N VAL A 222 3.62 5.53 -1.79
CA VAL A 222 2.29 5.94 -1.33
C VAL A 222 1.54 4.77 -0.71
N ALA A 223 0.53 5.08 0.07
CA ALA A 223 -0.42 4.07 0.52
C ALA A 223 -1.14 3.46 -0.70
N GLY A 224 -1.34 2.14 -0.69
CA GLY A 224 -2.01 1.47 -1.78
C GLY A 224 -2.24 0.00 -1.53
N GLY A 225 -2.99 -0.64 -2.39
CA GLY A 225 -3.28 -2.05 -2.22
C GLY A 225 -4.18 -2.62 -3.32
N PRO A 226 -4.30 -3.95 -3.35
CA PRO A 226 -5.14 -4.63 -4.32
C PRO A 226 -6.60 -4.58 -3.93
N ASN A 227 -6.91 -4.46 -2.62
CA ASN A 227 -8.23 -4.70 -2.11
C ASN A 227 -8.51 -3.99 -0.79
N THR A 228 -9.77 -3.75 -0.53
CA THR A 228 -10.32 -3.24 0.72
C THR A 228 -11.06 -4.37 1.44
N LYS A 229 -11.28 -4.21 2.73
CA LYS A 229 -12.07 -5.14 3.54
C LYS A 229 -13.17 -4.39 4.24
N GLY A 230 -14.31 -5.03 4.36
CA GLY A 230 -15.52 -4.40 4.85
C GLY A 230 -16.47 -4.05 3.72
N GLY A 231 -17.70 -3.86 4.08
CA GLY A 231 -18.80 -3.59 3.16
C GLY A 231 -20.14 -3.82 3.85
N LEU A 232 -21.00 -4.61 3.24
CA LEU A 232 -22.34 -4.82 3.76
C LEU A 232 -22.35 -5.62 5.08
N LEU A 233 -23.17 -5.20 6.02
CA LEU A 233 -23.42 -5.93 7.26
C LEU A 233 -24.17 -7.24 6.93
N PHE A 234 -23.76 -8.35 7.55
CA PHE A 234 -24.34 -9.66 7.28
C PHE A 234 -24.29 -10.58 8.51
N ASP A 235 -25.13 -11.62 8.49
CA ASP A 235 -25.18 -12.66 9.52
C ASP A 235 -24.34 -13.90 9.15
N GLY A 236 -24.34 -14.91 10.02
CA GLY A 236 -23.63 -16.17 9.80
C GLY A 236 -24.10 -17.01 8.60
N ARG A 237 -25.21 -16.65 7.99
CA ARG A 237 -25.74 -17.24 6.73
C ARG A 237 -25.48 -16.35 5.54
N HIS A 238 -24.72 -15.28 5.70
CA HIS A 238 -24.43 -14.27 4.66
C HIS A 238 -25.67 -13.52 4.13
N ARG A 239 -26.76 -13.47 4.92
CA ARG A 239 -27.90 -12.60 4.60
C ARG A 239 -27.52 -11.17 4.96
N VAL A 240 -27.78 -10.24 4.07
CA VAL A 240 -27.51 -8.81 4.30
C VAL A 240 -28.48 -8.30 5.37
N LEU A 241 -27.95 -7.52 6.30
CA LEU A 241 -28.70 -6.95 7.43
C LEU A 241 -28.86 -5.44 7.29
N THR A 242 -29.99 -4.92 7.77
CA THR A 242 -30.17 -3.48 8.01
C THR A 242 -29.30 -3.03 9.19
N TRP A 243 -29.22 -1.73 9.45
CA TRP A 243 -28.51 -1.17 10.62
C TRP A 243 -29.09 -1.69 11.96
N GLU A 244 -30.37 -2.06 11.99
CA GLU A 244 -31.06 -2.63 13.16
C GLU A 244 -30.83 -4.15 13.29
N GLY A 245 -30.00 -4.74 12.41
CA GLY A 245 -29.68 -6.17 12.43
C GLY A 245 -30.77 -7.08 11.85
N LYS A 246 -31.74 -6.55 11.12
CA LYS A 246 -32.80 -7.35 10.48
C LYS A 246 -32.36 -7.81 9.12
N PRO A 247 -32.54 -9.10 8.75
CA PRO A 247 -32.24 -9.58 7.41
C PRO A 247 -33.09 -8.90 6.34
N ILE A 248 -32.45 -8.42 5.29
CA ILE A 248 -33.14 -7.94 4.08
C ILE A 248 -33.55 -9.19 3.29
N PRO A 249 -34.86 -9.36 3.00
CA PRO A 249 -35.34 -10.57 2.34
C PRO A 249 -34.64 -10.83 1.02
N ARG A 250 -34.14 -12.06 0.84
CA ARG A 250 -33.52 -12.55 -0.41
C ARG A 250 -32.27 -11.80 -0.87
N LEU A 251 -31.68 -10.96 -0.03
CA LEU A 251 -30.43 -10.28 -0.29
C LEU A 251 -29.29 -10.96 0.47
N TYR A 252 -28.26 -11.40 -0.25
CA TYR A 252 -27.08 -12.07 0.28
C TYR A 252 -25.82 -11.37 -0.18
N THR A 253 -24.74 -11.56 0.58
CA THR A 253 -23.44 -10.98 0.26
C THR A 253 -22.32 -11.98 0.55
N VAL A 254 -21.37 -12.14 -0.38
CA VAL A 254 -20.26 -13.09 -0.23
C VAL A 254 -18.98 -12.52 -0.83
N GLY A 255 -17.84 -13.00 -0.34
CA GLY A 255 -16.52 -12.55 -0.81
C GLY A 255 -16.06 -11.27 -0.14
N GLU A 256 -15.23 -10.48 -0.82
CA GLU A 256 -14.52 -9.35 -0.20
C GLU A 256 -15.46 -8.22 0.28
N ILE A 257 -16.60 -8.03 -0.37
CA ILE A 257 -17.64 -7.07 0.03
C ILE A 257 -18.26 -7.38 1.41
N SER A 258 -18.08 -8.61 1.89
CA SER A 258 -18.55 -9.09 3.20
C SER A 258 -17.49 -9.97 3.87
N SER A 259 -16.24 -9.58 3.76
CA SER A 259 -15.12 -10.38 4.25
C SER A 259 -15.21 -10.67 5.74
N VAL A 260 -15.09 -11.93 6.12
CA VAL A 260 -14.92 -12.37 7.52
C VAL A 260 -13.49 -12.15 8.01
N LEU A 261 -12.52 -12.01 7.11
CA LEU A 261 -11.14 -11.71 7.44
C LEU A 261 -11.03 -10.24 7.86
N LYS A 262 -10.61 -9.97 9.10
CA LYS A 262 -10.75 -8.63 9.70
C LYS A 262 -9.54 -7.73 9.42
N PHE A 263 -8.41 -7.95 10.03
CA PHE A 263 -7.35 -6.93 10.12
C PHE A 263 -6.13 -7.18 9.23
N VAL A 264 -5.93 -8.42 8.83
CA VAL A 264 -4.73 -8.86 8.12
C VAL A 264 -5.12 -9.63 6.87
N TYR A 265 -4.48 -9.31 5.75
CA TYR A 265 -4.64 -10.08 4.53
C TYR A 265 -3.92 -11.43 4.66
N GLN A 266 -4.67 -12.51 4.49
CA GLN A 266 -4.13 -13.85 4.34
C GLN A 266 -4.06 -14.19 2.86
N GLY A 267 -2.90 -14.60 2.38
CA GLY A 267 -2.73 -14.99 0.99
C GLY A 267 -3.76 -16.02 0.55
N GLY A 268 -4.54 -15.71 -0.48
CA GLY A 268 -5.64 -16.55 -0.98
C GLY A 268 -6.95 -16.47 -0.19
N GLY A 269 -6.97 -15.81 0.99
CA GLY A 269 -8.15 -15.75 1.85
C GLY A 269 -9.39 -15.20 1.15
N ASN A 270 -9.27 -14.07 0.45
CA ASN A 270 -10.41 -13.46 -0.23
C ASN A 270 -11.01 -14.37 -1.31
N LEU A 271 -10.16 -15.06 -2.09
CA LEU A 271 -10.62 -16.01 -3.09
C LEU A 271 -11.29 -17.22 -2.45
N THR A 272 -10.76 -17.68 -1.32
CA THR A 272 -11.37 -18.75 -0.53
C THR A 272 -12.75 -18.35 -0.01
N GLU A 273 -12.93 -17.12 0.47
CA GLU A 273 -14.23 -16.60 0.88
C GLU A 273 -15.25 -16.62 -0.28
N CYS A 274 -14.84 -16.19 -1.47
CA CYS A 274 -15.71 -16.25 -2.65
C CYS A 274 -16.16 -17.68 -2.95
N LEU A 275 -15.24 -18.66 -2.91
CA LEU A 275 -15.55 -20.06 -3.23
C LEU A 275 -16.40 -20.75 -2.16
N VAL A 276 -16.02 -20.62 -0.88
CA VAL A 276 -16.68 -21.30 0.23
C VAL A 276 -18.07 -20.74 0.47
N TYR A 277 -18.14 -19.43 0.66
CA TYR A 277 -19.41 -18.79 0.98
C TYR A 277 -20.32 -18.64 -0.23
N GLY A 278 -19.77 -18.45 -1.43
CA GLY A 278 -20.54 -18.48 -2.69
C GLY A 278 -21.22 -19.82 -2.88
N ARG A 279 -20.54 -20.94 -2.61
CA ARG A 279 -21.14 -22.27 -2.66
C ARG A 279 -22.23 -22.46 -1.60
N SER A 280 -22.00 -22.03 -0.37
CA SER A 280 -22.95 -22.15 0.74
C SER A 280 -24.23 -21.36 0.45
N VAL A 281 -24.08 -20.08 0.11
CA VAL A 281 -25.21 -19.21 -0.22
C VAL A 281 -25.95 -19.67 -1.47
N GLY A 282 -25.21 -20.12 -2.50
CA GLY A 282 -25.82 -20.65 -3.72
C GLY A 282 -26.76 -21.84 -3.43
N LYS A 283 -26.39 -22.76 -2.53
CA LYS A 283 -27.27 -23.86 -2.09
C LYS A 283 -28.52 -23.37 -1.36
N GLU A 284 -28.34 -22.37 -0.48
CA GLU A 284 -29.45 -21.79 0.27
C GLU A 284 -30.46 -21.10 -0.67
N VAL A 285 -29.94 -20.26 -1.57
CA VAL A 285 -30.77 -19.53 -2.53
C VAL A 285 -31.54 -20.47 -3.48
N ALA A 286 -30.89 -21.57 -3.92
CA ALA A 286 -31.54 -22.56 -4.77
C ALA A 286 -32.72 -23.27 -4.07
N GLY A 287 -32.73 -23.35 -2.75
CA GLY A 287 -33.84 -23.91 -1.95
C GLY A 287 -34.94 -22.91 -1.62
N LEU A 288 -34.82 -21.65 -2.01
CA LEU A 288 -35.89 -20.68 -1.75
C LEU A 288 -37.10 -20.88 -2.67
N PRO A 289 -38.33 -20.67 -2.17
CA PRO A 289 -39.50 -20.71 -2.99
C PRO A 289 -39.46 -19.64 -4.10
N ASN A 290 -40.05 -19.93 -5.23
CA ASN A 290 -40.16 -18.94 -6.31
C ASN A 290 -40.90 -17.69 -5.82
N LEU A 291 -40.52 -16.52 -6.35
CA LEU A 291 -41.31 -15.31 -6.16
C LEU A 291 -42.69 -15.56 -6.78
N LYS A 292 -43.71 -15.35 -5.98
CA LYS A 292 -45.05 -15.26 -6.57
C LYS A 292 -45.09 -13.98 -7.40
N ALA A 293 -45.47 -14.12 -8.66
CA ALA A 293 -45.71 -13.00 -9.56
C ALA A 293 -46.77 -12.05 -8.99
#